data_c3f9acdbcec6c810b2f81ebec7d6bd70
#
_entry.id   c3f9acdbcec6c810b2f81ebec7d6bd70
#
_cell.length_a   1.000
_cell.length_b   1.000
_cell.length_c   1.000
_cell.angle_alpha   90.00
_cell.angle_beta   90.00
_cell.angle_gamma   90.00
#
_symmetry.space_group_name_H-M   'P 1'
#
loop_
_entity.id
_entity.type
_entity.pdbx_description
1 polymer ?
#
loop_
_entity_poly.entity_id
_entity_poly.type
_entity_poly.pdbx_seq_one_letter_code
_entity_poly.pdbx_strand_id
1 'polypeptide(L)'
;MKKDTSYSFQSKKGMEVTFEELHIRHINLLIDIKNKELNNWFLKMAIINTFDDLKIFLNNLKKNKNKCIIAIHGNEIIGYMNIFPLNKKETCLKISKPKLINSKCSLTDKQLTLGLIKKSISIKDIKTSSWIINADINNVDLISTSRELGFQPLGEIILWDGSDLNKSIKQNTNADKLINEFQNINKQNILKIVNFIRSNQSPLIRNVLDFDQDDILKRNNSKSGALIYENSVLCTILKDINYQNGEIYTLTISRYWDNRFNSILKEFIKRFFEKSPVSYLKTYKENSQLNLFLEECNLKEKNQEIILIRNTIVKNEAKQVNILNQSLESIFEKLSPQGNPYPSPFPLKTK
;
A
#
# COMPACT_ATOMS: atom_id res chain seq x y z
N MET A 1 3.90 -12.38 -27.55
CA MET A 1 5.27 -12.05 -27.08
C MET A 1 5.27 -10.60 -26.58
N LYS A 2 5.28 -10.37 -25.25
CA LYS A 2 5.50 -9.04 -24.68
C LYS A 2 6.99 -8.71 -24.87
N LYS A 3 7.30 -7.60 -25.53
CA LYS A 3 8.66 -7.08 -25.61
C LYS A 3 9.14 -6.75 -24.19
N ASP A 4 10.14 -7.49 -23.72
CA ASP A 4 10.87 -7.14 -22.49
C ASP A 4 11.53 -5.79 -22.72
N THR A 5 10.98 -4.74 -22.15
CA THR A 5 11.62 -3.42 -22.12
C THR A 5 12.69 -3.45 -21.04
N SER A 6 13.90 -3.91 -21.39
CA SER A 6 15.09 -3.71 -20.56
C SER A 6 15.43 -2.21 -20.57
N TYR A 7 15.47 -1.59 -19.39
CA TYR A 7 16.06 -0.26 -19.24
C TYR A 7 17.54 -0.44 -18.87
N SER A 8 18.42 0.20 -19.61
CA SER A 8 19.85 0.17 -19.35
C SER A 8 20.39 1.59 -19.13
N PHE A 9 21.35 1.72 -18.23
CA PHE A 9 22.16 2.92 -18.06
C PHE A 9 23.61 2.58 -18.43
N GLN A 10 24.21 3.32 -19.35
CA GLN A 10 25.63 3.18 -19.66
C GLN A 10 26.49 3.72 -18.54
N SER A 11 27.37 2.89 -17.97
CA SER A 11 28.39 3.30 -17.03
C SER A 11 29.57 3.93 -17.78
N LYS A 12 30.26 4.88 -17.15
CA LYS A 12 31.49 5.52 -17.70
C LYS A 12 32.63 4.52 -18.02
N LYS A 13 32.54 3.26 -17.61
CA LYS A 13 33.52 2.18 -17.86
C LYS A 13 33.04 1.11 -18.86
N GLY A 14 31.98 1.36 -19.63
CA GLY A 14 31.54 0.45 -20.69
C GLY A 14 30.71 -0.76 -20.25
N MET A 15 30.57 -1.06 -18.95
CA MET A 15 29.65 -2.08 -18.47
C MET A 15 28.28 -1.46 -18.18
N GLU A 16 27.26 -1.98 -18.81
CA GLU A 16 25.89 -1.52 -18.70
C GLU A 16 25.23 -2.10 -17.43
N VAL A 17 24.48 -1.26 -16.70
CA VAL A 17 23.62 -1.73 -15.60
C VAL A 17 22.23 -1.99 -16.14
N THR A 18 21.76 -3.23 -15.99
CA THR A 18 20.41 -3.63 -16.40
C THR A 18 19.48 -3.76 -15.21
N PHE A 19 18.18 -3.45 -15.44
CA PHE A 19 17.14 -3.56 -14.43
C PHE A 19 16.07 -4.53 -14.91
N GLU A 20 15.94 -5.66 -14.21
CA GLU A 20 15.11 -6.77 -14.66
C GLU A 20 14.24 -7.32 -13.51
N GLU A 21 13.16 -8.01 -13.88
CA GLU A 21 12.41 -8.83 -12.93
C GLU A 21 13.21 -10.09 -12.61
N LEU A 22 13.27 -10.47 -11.34
CA LEU A 22 14.01 -11.65 -10.90
C LEU A 22 13.31 -12.93 -11.37
N HIS A 23 14.02 -13.74 -12.15
CA HIS A 23 13.60 -15.04 -12.66
C HIS A 23 14.67 -16.11 -12.41
N ILE A 24 14.32 -17.39 -12.65
CA ILE A 24 15.25 -18.53 -12.50
C ILE A 24 16.51 -18.39 -13.35
N ARG A 25 16.43 -17.69 -14.50
CA ARG A 25 17.60 -17.42 -15.35
C ARG A 25 18.72 -16.67 -14.63
N HIS A 26 18.40 -15.98 -13.53
CA HIS A 26 19.38 -15.22 -12.73
C HIS A 26 20.00 -16.05 -11.61
N ILE A 27 19.73 -17.38 -11.56
CA ILE A 27 20.18 -18.24 -10.46
C ILE A 27 21.70 -18.24 -10.31
N ASN A 28 22.43 -18.17 -11.41
CA ASN A 28 23.90 -18.14 -11.41
C ASN A 28 24.44 -16.87 -10.73
N LEU A 29 23.71 -15.74 -10.82
CA LEU A 29 24.06 -14.48 -10.18
C LEU A 29 23.82 -14.52 -8.67
N LEU A 30 22.99 -15.46 -8.20
CA LEU A 30 22.66 -15.60 -6.78
C LEU A 30 23.74 -16.36 -6.01
N ILE A 31 24.56 -17.18 -6.69
CA ILE A 31 25.59 -18.01 -6.07
C ILE A 31 26.64 -17.13 -5.37
N ASP A 32 26.92 -15.96 -5.92
CA ASP A 32 27.94 -15.04 -5.41
C ASP A 32 27.46 -14.18 -4.23
N ILE A 33 26.19 -14.29 -3.85
CA ILE A 33 25.64 -13.54 -2.70
C ILE A 33 26.09 -14.20 -1.39
N LYS A 34 27.01 -13.55 -0.68
CA LYS A 34 27.60 -14.04 0.57
C LYS A 34 26.60 -14.22 1.72
N ASN A 35 25.49 -13.46 1.73
CA ASN A 35 24.46 -13.57 2.76
C ASN A 35 23.50 -14.72 2.42
N LYS A 36 23.61 -15.82 3.18
CA LYS A 36 22.80 -17.04 2.97
C LYS A 36 21.29 -16.82 3.07
N GLU A 37 20.84 -15.97 3.99
CA GLU A 37 19.41 -15.69 4.16
C GLU A 37 18.86 -14.92 2.95
N LEU A 38 19.62 -13.93 2.49
CA LEU A 38 19.28 -13.14 1.31
C LEU A 38 19.30 -14.01 0.05
N ASN A 39 20.30 -14.89 -0.10
CA ASN A 39 20.39 -15.84 -1.20
C ASN A 39 19.18 -16.79 -1.22
N ASN A 40 18.86 -17.42 -0.10
CA ASN A 40 17.69 -18.31 0.02
C ASN A 40 16.38 -17.57 -0.29
N TRP A 41 16.28 -16.32 0.12
CA TRP A 41 15.11 -15.50 -0.18
C TRP A 41 15.00 -15.20 -1.69
N PHE A 42 16.10 -14.83 -2.36
CA PHE A 42 16.12 -14.63 -3.81
C PHE A 42 15.80 -15.91 -4.58
N LEU A 43 16.39 -17.04 -4.20
CA LEU A 43 16.10 -18.34 -4.82
C LEU A 43 14.61 -18.67 -4.74
N LYS A 44 14.01 -18.49 -3.57
CA LYS A 44 12.57 -18.69 -3.39
C LYS A 44 11.75 -17.78 -4.29
N MET A 45 12.10 -16.50 -4.39
CA MET A 45 11.39 -15.54 -5.23
C MET A 45 11.58 -15.84 -6.72
N ALA A 46 12.79 -16.21 -7.16
CA ALA A 46 13.07 -16.58 -8.54
C ALA A 46 12.25 -17.80 -8.99
N ILE A 47 12.20 -18.83 -8.14
CA ILE A 47 11.40 -20.04 -8.39
C ILE A 47 9.92 -19.68 -8.50
N ILE A 48 9.39 -18.93 -7.53
CA ILE A 48 7.97 -18.53 -7.49
C ILE A 48 7.61 -17.73 -8.76
N ASN A 49 8.41 -16.74 -9.15
CA ASN A 49 8.13 -15.91 -10.33
C ASN A 49 8.13 -16.76 -11.62
N THR A 50 9.06 -17.69 -11.75
CA THR A 50 9.13 -18.57 -12.91
C THR A 50 7.94 -19.53 -13.00
N PHE A 51 7.53 -20.10 -11.85
CA PHE A 51 6.32 -20.92 -11.80
C PHE A 51 5.05 -20.13 -12.11
N ASP A 52 5.00 -18.83 -11.79
CA ASP A 52 3.87 -17.98 -12.13
C ASP A 52 3.73 -17.75 -13.63
N ASP A 53 4.84 -17.65 -14.35
CA ASP A 53 4.83 -17.60 -15.82
C ASP A 53 4.30 -18.91 -16.44
N LEU A 54 4.70 -20.06 -15.88
CA LEU A 54 4.15 -21.37 -16.27
C LEU A 54 2.66 -21.52 -15.93
N LYS A 55 2.21 -20.98 -14.78
CA LYS A 55 0.80 -20.97 -14.37
C LYS A 55 -0.08 -20.14 -15.29
N ILE A 56 0.45 -19.04 -15.86
CA ILE A 56 -0.25 -18.25 -16.87
C ILE A 56 -0.50 -19.10 -18.11
N PHE A 57 0.45 -19.95 -18.49
CA PHE A 57 0.32 -20.89 -19.60
C PHE A 57 -0.73 -21.99 -19.34
N LEU A 58 -0.85 -22.43 -18.08
CA LEU A 58 -1.76 -23.52 -17.66
C LEU A 58 -3.17 -23.03 -17.22
N ASN A 59 -3.46 -21.76 -17.31
CA ASN A 59 -4.76 -21.09 -17.08
C ASN A 59 -5.48 -21.32 -15.73
N ASN A 60 -4.93 -22.08 -14.77
CA ASN A 60 -5.74 -22.59 -13.64
C ASN A 60 -5.23 -22.33 -12.21
N LEU A 61 -4.08 -21.66 -12.02
CA LEU A 61 -3.52 -21.51 -10.68
C LEU A 61 -3.40 -20.04 -10.26
N LYS A 62 -3.62 -19.75 -8.97
CA LYS A 62 -3.44 -18.40 -8.43
C LYS A 62 -2.00 -17.91 -8.63
N LYS A 63 -1.83 -16.84 -9.39
CA LYS A 63 -0.56 -16.15 -9.62
C LYS A 63 -0.05 -15.55 -8.31
N ASN A 64 1.26 -15.70 -8.04
CA ASN A 64 1.90 -14.90 -7.00
C ASN A 64 2.04 -13.46 -7.50
N LYS A 65 1.49 -12.54 -6.71
CA LYS A 65 1.41 -11.14 -7.11
C LYS A 65 2.63 -10.32 -6.69
N ASN A 66 3.53 -10.94 -5.92
CA ASN A 66 4.75 -10.29 -5.45
C ASN A 66 5.84 -10.44 -6.50
N LYS A 67 6.49 -9.33 -6.83
CA LYS A 67 7.58 -9.29 -7.80
C LYS A 67 8.83 -8.70 -7.17
N CYS A 68 9.99 -9.13 -7.61
CA CYS A 68 11.28 -8.58 -7.21
C CYS A 68 11.99 -8.02 -8.45
N ILE A 69 12.39 -6.77 -8.39
CA ILE A 69 13.22 -6.10 -9.40
C ILE A 69 14.65 -6.10 -8.91
N ILE A 70 15.58 -6.48 -9.76
CA ILE A 70 17.02 -6.51 -9.50
C ILE A 70 17.75 -5.56 -10.43
N ALA A 71 18.82 -4.96 -9.92
CA ALA A 71 19.82 -4.22 -10.69
C ALA A 71 21.04 -5.11 -10.85
N ILE A 72 21.47 -5.33 -12.08
CA ILE A 72 22.59 -6.22 -12.45
C ILE A 72 23.70 -5.39 -13.09
N HIS A 73 24.93 -5.55 -12.63
CA HIS A 73 26.13 -4.99 -13.23
C HIS A 73 27.13 -6.13 -13.51
N GLY A 74 27.39 -6.40 -14.79
CA GLY A 74 28.13 -7.61 -15.18
C GLY A 74 27.43 -8.88 -14.70
N ASN A 75 28.08 -9.63 -13.81
CA ASN A 75 27.56 -10.87 -13.24
C ASN A 75 27.14 -10.71 -11.76
N GLU A 76 26.98 -9.50 -11.25
CA GLU A 76 26.63 -9.26 -9.85
C GLU A 76 25.28 -8.54 -9.70
N ILE A 77 24.50 -8.95 -8.71
CA ILE A 77 23.32 -8.20 -8.30
C ILE A 77 23.78 -7.11 -7.35
N ILE A 78 23.59 -5.85 -7.75
CA ILE A 78 24.04 -4.66 -7.00
C ILE A 78 22.92 -3.99 -6.20
N GLY A 79 21.67 -4.35 -6.45
CA GLY A 79 20.54 -3.84 -5.68
C GLY A 79 19.24 -4.51 -6.08
N TYR A 80 18.22 -4.33 -5.24
CA TYR A 80 16.88 -4.89 -5.50
C TYR A 80 15.76 -4.11 -4.84
N MET A 81 14.54 -4.36 -5.29
CA MET A 81 13.33 -3.74 -4.84
C MET A 81 12.14 -4.69 -5.03
N ASN A 82 11.24 -4.73 -4.06
CA ASN A 82 10.06 -5.58 -4.11
C ASN A 82 8.81 -4.78 -4.48
N ILE A 83 7.93 -5.41 -5.22
CA ILE A 83 6.62 -4.90 -5.58
C ILE A 83 5.57 -5.90 -5.10
N PHE A 84 4.51 -5.41 -4.46
CA PHE A 84 3.41 -6.25 -4.02
C PHE A 84 2.09 -5.49 -3.99
N PRO A 85 0.97 -6.17 -4.29
CA PRO A 85 -0.33 -5.56 -4.28
C PRO A 85 -0.77 -5.27 -2.85
N LEU A 86 -1.33 -4.09 -2.62
CA LEU A 86 -1.92 -3.70 -1.34
C LEU A 86 -3.35 -4.21 -1.19
N ASN A 87 -4.04 -4.47 -2.29
CA ASN A 87 -5.41 -4.97 -2.30
C ASN A 87 -5.58 -6.17 -3.25
N LYS A 88 -6.65 -6.92 -3.07
CA LYS A 88 -6.99 -8.10 -3.86
C LYS A 88 -7.24 -7.77 -5.34
N LYS A 89 -7.77 -6.57 -5.60
CA LYS A 89 -8.07 -6.06 -6.95
C LYS A 89 -6.82 -5.70 -7.75
N GLU A 90 -5.64 -5.56 -7.11
CA GLU A 90 -4.36 -5.16 -7.71
C GLU A 90 -4.39 -3.74 -8.31
N THR A 91 -5.31 -2.91 -7.84
CA THR A 91 -5.40 -1.52 -8.29
C THR A 91 -4.28 -0.65 -7.70
N CYS A 92 -3.76 -1.02 -6.53
CA CYS A 92 -2.69 -0.33 -5.83
C CYS A 92 -1.51 -1.27 -5.55
N LEU A 93 -0.32 -0.92 -6.05
CA LEU A 93 0.92 -1.65 -5.81
C LEU A 93 1.81 -0.86 -4.83
N LYS A 94 2.37 -1.54 -3.85
CA LYS A 94 3.42 -0.98 -2.98
C LYS A 94 4.78 -1.38 -3.51
N ILE A 95 5.66 -0.42 -3.65
CA ILE A 95 7.07 -0.58 -3.97
C ILE A 95 7.84 -0.46 -2.65
N SER A 96 8.71 -1.43 -2.34
CA SER A 96 9.54 -1.39 -1.14
C SER A 96 10.63 -0.33 -1.24
N LYS A 97 11.26 0.02 -0.13
CA LYS A 97 12.50 0.81 -0.17
C LYS A 97 13.58 0.02 -0.95
N PRO A 98 14.40 0.70 -1.78
CA PRO A 98 15.50 0.04 -2.48
C PRO A 98 16.52 -0.49 -1.47
N LYS A 99 17.07 -1.66 -1.75
CA LYS A 99 18.18 -2.24 -1.00
C LYS A 99 19.37 -2.39 -1.92
N LEU A 100 20.43 -1.64 -1.68
CA LEU A 100 21.68 -1.71 -2.40
C LEU A 100 22.60 -2.72 -1.70
N ILE A 101 23.16 -3.67 -2.46
CA ILE A 101 23.96 -4.79 -1.93
C ILE A 101 25.44 -4.45 -2.03
N ASN A 102 25.85 -3.86 -3.16
CA ASN A 102 27.23 -3.55 -3.43
C ASN A 102 27.32 -2.35 -4.38
N SER A 103 28.22 -1.40 -4.08
CA SER A 103 28.35 -0.14 -4.83
C SER A 103 29.62 -0.09 -5.70
N LYS A 104 30.11 -1.24 -6.21
CA LYS A 104 31.27 -1.27 -7.09
C LYS A 104 31.00 -0.76 -8.51
N CYS A 105 29.78 -0.32 -8.81
CA CYS A 105 29.44 0.25 -10.10
C CYS A 105 29.73 1.77 -10.14
N SER A 106 29.86 2.32 -11.33
CA SER A 106 30.08 3.77 -11.55
C SER A 106 28.81 4.62 -11.38
N LEU A 107 27.64 3.99 -11.19
CA LEU A 107 26.37 4.67 -10.95
C LEU A 107 26.28 5.09 -9.47
N THR A 108 25.70 6.24 -9.22
CA THR A 108 25.38 6.68 -7.87
C THR A 108 24.17 5.92 -7.32
N ASP A 109 24.06 5.84 -5.99
CA ASP A 109 22.91 5.22 -5.31
C ASP A 109 21.58 5.83 -5.76
N LYS A 110 21.57 7.15 -6.03
CA LYS A 110 20.41 7.85 -6.59
C LYS A 110 20.04 7.33 -7.98
N GLN A 111 21.01 7.11 -8.87
CA GLN A 111 20.77 6.57 -10.22
C GLN A 111 20.27 5.14 -10.18
N LEU A 112 20.83 4.29 -9.29
CA LEU A 112 20.37 2.93 -9.07
C LEU A 112 18.93 2.90 -8.55
N THR A 113 18.63 3.74 -7.57
CA THR A 113 17.27 3.90 -7.02
C THR A 113 16.29 4.34 -8.11
N LEU A 114 16.67 5.33 -8.92
CA LEU A 114 15.85 5.81 -10.05
C LEU A 114 15.54 4.67 -11.05
N GLY A 115 16.56 3.88 -11.42
CA GLY A 115 16.40 2.75 -12.34
C GLY A 115 15.47 1.67 -11.80
N LEU A 116 15.65 1.29 -10.51
CA LEU A 116 14.80 0.32 -9.83
C LEU A 116 13.34 0.79 -9.77
N ILE A 117 13.07 2.04 -9.35
CA ILE A 117 11.71 2.58 -9.30
C ILE A 117 11.11 2.66 -10.70
N LYS A 118 11.86 3.16 -11.69
CA LYS A 118 11.39 3.27 -13.08
C LYS A 118 11.00 1.91 -13.66
N LYS A 119 11.81 0.88 -13.43
CA LYS A 119 11.49 -0.49 -13.83
C LYS A 119 10.27 -1.01 -13.08
N SER A 120 10.17 -0.76 -11.77
CA SER A 120 9.02 -1.15 -10.95
C SER A 120 7.70 -0.59 -11.48
N ILE A 121 7.68 0.67 -11.88
CA ILE A 121 6.48 1.33 -12.45
C ILE A 121 6.14 0.76 -13.83
N SER A 122 7.13 0.31 -14.62
CA SER A 122 6.90 -0.28 -15.93
C SER A 122 6.17 -1.63 -15.87
N ILE A 123 6.24 -2.30 -14.72
CA ILE A 123 5.56 -3.57 -14.45
C ILE A 123 4.16 -3.26 -13.94
N LYS A 124 3.26 -2.98 -14.85
CA LYS A 124 1.86 -2.75 -14.53
C LYS A 124 0.98 -3.81 -15.18
N ASP A 125 0.01 -4.31 -14.45
CA ASP A 125 -1.15 -4.97 -15.02
C ASP A 125 -2.17 -3.94 -15.47
N ILE A 126 -3.10 -4.34 -16.34
CA ILE A 126 -4.18 -3.47 -16.87
C ILE A 126 -4.99 -2.83 -15.73
N LYS A 127 -5.06 -3.51 -14.58
CA LYS A 127 -5.82 -3.06 -13.40
C LYS A 127 -5.09 -2.06 -12.52
N THR A 128 -3.77 -1.95 -12.64
CA THR A 128 -2.97 -1.09 -11.74
C THR A 128 -3.19 0.38 -12.09
N SER A 129 -3.75 1.11 -11.14
CA SER A 129 -4.00 2.56 -11.23
C SER A 129 -3.06 3.40 -10.38
N SER A 130 -2.44 2.81 -9.35
CA SER A 130 -1.59 3.56 -8.42
C SER A 130 -0.40 2.75 -7.90
N TRP A 131 0.69 3.45 -7.60
CA TRP A 131 1.86 2.93 -6.89
C TRP A 131 2.12 3.75 -5.64
N ILE A 132 2.54 3.07 -4.57
CA ILE A 132 2.89 3.69 -3.29
C ILE A 132 4.34 3.33 -2.94
N ILE A 133 5.08 4.33 -2.47
CA ILE A 133 6.40 4.19 -1.84
C ILE A 133 6.31 4.85 -0.46
N ASN A 134 6.79 4.16 0.57
CA ASN A 134 7.04 4.78 1.87
C ASN A 134 8.51 5.16 1.94
N ALA A 135 8.80 6.42 2.17
CA ALA A 135 10.15 6.93 2.37
C ALA A 135 10.30 7.47 3.79
N ASP A 136 11.42 7.19 4.42
CA ASP A 136 11.81 7.88 5.65
C ASP A 136 11.86 9.39 5.38
N ILE A 137 11.35 10.21 6.29
CA ILE A 137 11.30 11.68 6.10
C ILE A 137 12.69 12.28 5.93
N ASN A 138 13.71 11.64 6.50
CA ASN A 138 15.11 12.06 6.39
C ASN A 138 15.80 11.55 5.12
N ASN A 139 15.17 10.62 4.38
CA ASN A 139 15.75 10.08 3.14
C ASN A 139 15.40 10.98 1.94
N VAL A 140 16.10 12.12 1.87
CA VAL A 140 15.89 13.14 0.83
C VAL A 140 16.11 12.57 -0.58
N ASP A 141 17.08 11.67 -0.74
CA ASP A 141 17.39 11.06 -2.05
C ASP A 141 16.24 10.19 -2.57
N LEU A 142 15.65 9.34 -1.73
CA LEU A 142 14.51 8.53 -2.13
C LEU A 142 13.28 9.40 -2.42
N ILE A 143 13.04 10.44 -1.59
CA ILE A 143 11.92 11.36 -1.79
C ILE A 143 12.10 12.13 -3.09
N SER A 144 13.29 12.74 -3.34
CA SER A 144 13.54 13.50 -4.56
C SER A 144 13.45 12.64 -5.81
N THR A 145 14.07 11.45 -5.80
CA THR A 145 14.01 10.49 -6.91
C THR A 145 12.58 10.04 -7.20
N SER A 146 11.78 9.79 -6.17
CA SER A 146 10.38 9.42 -6.35
C SER A 146 9.58 10.58 -6.96
N ARG A 147 9.82 11.83 -6.52
CA ARG A 147 9.16 13.03 -7.08
C ARG A 147 9.55 13.27 -8.53
N GLU A 148 10.80 13.07 -8.91
CA GLU A 148 11.27 13.11 -10.31
C GLU A 148 10.49 12.11 -11.19
N LEU A 149 10.04 10.99 -10.63
CA LEU A 149 9.22 9.99 -11.29
C LEU A 149 7.70 10.23 -11.18
N GLY A 150 7.29 11.41 -10.69
CA GLY A 150 5.88 11.82 -10.63
C GLY A 150 5.10 11.31 -9.41
N PHE A 151 5.79 10.86 -8.37
CA PHE A 151 5.15 10.59 -7.10
C PHE A 151 4.83 11.89 -6.35
N GLN A 152 3.66 11.94 -5.71
CA GLN A 152 3.20 13.06 -4.89
C GLN A 152 3.02 12.62 -3.44
N PRO A 153 3.21 13.52 -2.45
CA PRO A 153 2.91 13.22 -1.06
C PRO A 153 1.42 12.91 -0.87
N LEU A 154 1.11 11.82 -0.17
CA LEU A 154 -0.26 11.43 0.18
C LEU A 154 -0.56 11.66 1.66
N GLY A 155 0.43 11.52 2.52
CA GLY A 155 0.34 11.69 3.97
C GLY A 155 1.61 11.25 4.68
N GLU A 156 1.66 11.49 5.98
CA GLU A 156 2.77 11.08 6.83
C GLU A 156 2.30 10.05 7.86
N ILE A 157 3.19 9.13 8.20
CA ILE A 157 2.96 8.09 9.21
C ILE A 157 4.05 8.12 10.26
N ILE A 158 3.69 7.77 11.49
CA ILE A 158 4.60 7.62 12.61
C ILE A 158 4.61 6.14 13.02
N LEU A 159 5.81 5.60 13.22
CA LEU A 159 6.03 4.26 13.76
C LEU A 159 6.41 4.37 15.23
N TRP A 160 5.63 3.70 16.09
CA TRP A 160 5.77 3.72 17.54
C TRP A 160 6.35 2.40 18.04
N ASP A 161 7.32 2.49 18.95
CA ASP A 161 7.92 1.37 19.65
C ASP A 161 7.40 1.34 21.10
N GLY A 162 6.91 0.18 21.53
CA GLY A 162 6.39 -0.03 22.87
C GLY A 162 7.36 -0.76 23.82
N SER A 163 8.65 -0.83 23.50
CA SER A 163 9.65 -1.55 24.30
C SER A 163 9.74 -1.09 25.78
N ASP A 164 9.42 0.17 26.07
CA ASP A 164 9.47 0.74 27.41
C ASP A 164 8.12 0.71 28.17
N LEU A 165 7.04 0.30 27.55
CA LEU A 165 5.70 0.24 28.15
C LEU A 165 5.66 -0.67 29.40
N ASN A 166 6.41 -1.75 29.39
CA ASN A 166 6.38 -2.76 30.46
C ASN A 166 7.01 -2.31 31.78
N LYS A 167 7.72 -1.17 31.79
CA LYS A 167 8.45 -0.72 32.98
C LYS A 167 7.61 0.13 33.97
N SER A 168 6.42 0.58 33.60
CA SER A 168 5.77 1.67 34.34
C SER A 168 4.32 1.45 34.80
N ILE A 169 3.66 0.31 34.57
CA ILE A 169 2.21 0.24 34.78
C ILE A 169 1.83 -0.82 35.82
N LYS A 170 1.34 -0.34 36.99
CA LYS A 170 0.58 -1.15 37.94
C LYS A 170 -0.78 -1.50 37.36
N GLN A 171 -1.20 -2.76 37.49
CA GLN A 171 -2.50 -3.26 37.03
C GLN A 171 -3.66 -2.45 37.64
N ASN A 172 -4.53 -1.93 36.80
CA ASN A 172 -5.74 -1.27 37.21
C ASN A 172 -6.92 -2.25 37.02
N THR A 173 -7.40 -2.85 38.09
CA THR A 173 -8.39 -3.95 38.12
C THR A 173 -9.76 -3.60 37.53
N ASN A 174 -10.10 -2.32 37.38
CA ASN A 174 -11.39 -1.89 36.80
C ASN A 174 -11.44 -1.93 35.26
N ALA A 175 -10.28 -2.04 34.59
CA ALA A 175 -10.22 -2.17 33.13
C ALA A 175 -10.68 -3.57 32.68
N ASP A 176 -10.65 -4.57 33.53
CA ASP A 176 -10.92 -5.97 33.16
C ASP A 176 -12.34 -6.24 32.68
N LYS A 177 -13.34 -5.50 33.18
CA LYS A 177 -14.74 -5.65 32.75
C LYS A 177 -14.99 -5.16 31.32
N LEU A 178 -14.26 -4.13 30.87
CA LEU A 178 -14.41 -3.54 29.52
C LEU A 178 -13.54 -4.22 28.46
N ILE A 179 -12.60 -5.03 28.89
CA ILE A 179 -11.66 -5.76 28.01
C ILE A 179 -12.34 -6.94 27.29
N ASN A 180 -13.46 -7.44 27.80
CA ASN A 180 -14.29 -8.43 27.12
C ASN A 180 -14.88 -7.93 25.80
N GLU A 181 -14.75 -6.65 25.49
CA GLU A 181 -15.20 -6.02 24.26
C GLU A 181 -14.14 -6.01 23.14
N PHE A 182 -12.91 -6.45 23.46
CA PHE A 182 -11.93 -6.68 22.41
C PHE A 182 -12.24 -7.96 21.64
N GLN A 183 -12.63 -7.79 20.39
CA GLN A 183 -13.05 -8.87 19.53
C GLN A 183 -12.01 -9.12 18.43
N ASN A 184 -11.73 -10.41 18.22
CA ASN A 184 -11.00 -10.81 17.02
C ASN A 184 -11.85 -10.49 15.78
N ILE A 185 -11.16 -10.12 14.70
CA ILE A 185 -11.81 -9.84 13.41
C ILE A 185 -12.32 -11.16 12.83
N ASN A 186 -13.59 -11.22 12.52
CA ASN A 186 -14.25 -12.41 11.98
C ASN A 186 -15.31 -12.00 10.95
N LYS A 187 -15.97 -13.00 10.33
CA LYS A 187 -17.00 -12.77 9.32
C LYS A 187 -18.24 -12.00 9.84
N GLN A 188 -18.49 -12.02 11.15
CA GLN A 188 -19.67 -11.37 11.75
C GLN A 188 -19.45 -9.88 11.95
N ASN A 189 -18.22 -9.46 12.31
CA ASN A 189 -17.90 -8.06 12.61
C ASN A 189 -17.14 -7.32 11.49
N ILE A 190 -16.67 -8.04 10.45
CA ILE A 190 -15.83 -7.48 9.39
C ILE A 190 -16.46 -6.27 8.70
N LEU A 191 -17.75 -6.29 8.42
CA LEU A 191 -18.43 -5.20 7.74
C LEU A 191 -18.38 -3.90 8.55
N LYS A 192 -18.60 -3.99 9.87
CA LYS A 192 -18.49 -2.85 10.80
C LYS A 192 -17.06 -2.30 10.82
N ILE A 193 -16.07 -3.21 10.86
CA ILE A 193 -14.65 -2.85 10.91
C ILE A 193 -14.21 -2.17 9.60
N VAL A 194 -14.61 -2.68 8.44
CA VAL A 194 -14.32 -2.05 7.14
C VAL A 194 -14.92 -0.67 7.05
N ASN A 195 -16.20 -0.51 7.44
CA ASN A 195 -16.87 0.79 7.44
C ASN A 195 -16.18 1.77 8.40
N PHE A 196 -15.80 1.31 9.60
CA PHE A 196 -15.05 2.09 10.57
C PHE A 196 -13.70 2.57 10.01
N ILE A 197 -12.90 1.68 9.43
CA ILE A 197 -11.60 2.04 8.84
C ILE A 197 -11.79 3.06 7.73
N ARG A 198 -12.74 2.82 6.82
CA ARG A 198 -13.04 3.73 5.70
C ARG A 198 -13.50 5.12 6.18
N SER A 199 -14.31 5.20 7.22
CA SER A 199 -14.79 6.48 7.76
C SER A 199 -13.69 7.28 8.46
N ASN A 200 -12.68 6.60 9.04
CA ASN A 200 -11.59 7.22 9.76
C ASN A 200 -10.34 7.51 8.92
N GLN A 201 -10.29 7.05 7.68
CA GLN A 201 -9.24 7.39 6.72
C GLN A 201 -9.58 8.65 5.93
N SER A 202 -8.56 9.42 5.52
CA SER A 202 -8.75 10.52 4.60
C SER A 202 -9.32 10.00 3.26
N PRO A 203 -10.17 10.77 2.56
CA PRO A 203 -10.75 10.36 1.28
C PRO A 203 -9.68 9.97 0.25
N LEU A 204 -8.55 10.67 0.23
CA LEU A 204 -7.44 10.38 -0.69
C LEU A 204 -6.84 9.00 -0.42
N ILE A 205 -6.51 8.70 0.84
CA ILE A 205 -5.94 7.40 1.24
C ILE A 205 -6.95 6.28 0.95
N ARG A 206 -8.22 6.48 1.29
CA ARG A 206 -9.28 5.49 1.08
C ARG A 206 -9.45 5.14 -0.40
N ASN A 207 -9.47 6.14 -1.29
CA ASN A 207 -9.65 5.92 -2.73
C ASN A 207 -8.47 5.19 -3.35
N VAL A 208 -7.26 5.45 -2.86
CA VAL A 208 -6.03 4.81 -3.34
C VAL A 208 -5.93 3.37 -2.88
N LEU A 209 -6.16 3.11 -1.60
CA LEU A 209 -6.01 1.77 -1.03
C LEU A 209 -7.15 0.84 -1.42
N ASP A 210 -8.36 1.35 -1.58
CA ASP A 210 -9.59 0.63 -1.98
C ASP A 210 -9.71 -0.78 -1.37
N PHE A 211 -9.51 -0.88 -0.05
CA PHE A 211 -9.60 -2.14 0.67
C PHE A 211 -11.04 -2.64 0.75
N ASP A 212 -11.22 -3.93 0.51
CA ASP A 212 -12.47 -4.64 0.73
C ASP A 212 -12.42 -5.51 2.00
N GLN A 213 -13.49 -6.25 2.26
CA GLN A 213 -13.59 -7.15 3.42
C GLN A 213 -12.54 -8.26 3.38
N ASP A 214 -12.27 -8.82 2.21
CA ASP A 214 -11.28 -9.88 2.03
C ASP A 214 -9.86 -9.38 2.28
N ASP A 215 -9.57 -8.12 1.95
CA ASP A 215 -8.26 -7.50 2.21
C ASP A 215 -8.03 -7.36 3.71
N ILE A 216 -9.04 -6.95 4.47
CA ILE A 216 -8.95 -6.84 5.92
C ILE A 216 -8.85 -8.22 6.58
N LEU A 217 -9.63 -9.21 6.12
CA LEU A 217 -9.55 -10.58 6.63
C LEU A 217 -8.17 -11.21 6.41
N LYS A 218 -7.51 -10.93 5.28
CA LYS A 218 -6.14 -11.41 5.03
C LYS A 218 -5.08 -10.78 5.93
N ARG A 219 -5.33 -9.58 6.44
CA ARG A 219 -4.46 -8.88 7.41
C ARG A 219 -4.72 -9.32 8.84
N ASN A 220 -5.81 -10.06 9.06
CA ASN A 220 -6.17 -10.57 10.36
C ASN A 220 -5.18 -11.64 10.82
N ASN A 221 -4.72 -11.51 12.05
CA ASN A 221 -3.95 -12.54 12.75
C ASN A 221 -4.34 -12.53 14.24
N SER A 222 -3.73 -13.38 15.05
CA SER A 222 -4.03 -13.49 16.49
C SER A 222 -3.79 -12.20 17.30
N LYS A 223 -3.07 -11.24 16.74
CA LYS A 223 -2.74 -9.95 17.36
C LYS A 223 -3.60 -8.80 16.84
N SER A 224 -4.31 -9.01 15.71
CA SER A 224 -5.25 -8.04 15.13
C SER A 224 -6.59 -8.13 15.82
N GLY A 225 -7.28 -6.99 15.93
CA GLY A 225 -8.61 -6.98 16.52
C GLY A 225 -9.23 -5.59 16.58
N ALA A 226 -10.43 -5.52 17.15
CA ALA A 226 -11.19 -4.30 17.30
C ALA A 226 -11.79 -4.20 18.71
N LEU A 227 -11.77 -3.01 19.26
CA LEU A 227 -12.56 -2.67 20.45
C LEU A 227 -13.96 -2.24 20.01
N ILE A 228 -14.95 -3.01 20.41
CA ILE A 228 -16.36 -2.78 20.05
C ILE A 228 -17.14 -2.51 21.34
N TYR A 229 -17.77 -1.35 21.43
CA TYR A 229 -18.59 -0.93 22.56
C TYR A 229 -19.98 -0.55 22.07
N GLU A 230 -21.04 -1.06 22.71
CA GLU A 230 -22.43 -0.81 22.33
C GLU A 230 -22.66 -0.93 20.81
N ASN A 231 -22.15 -2.01 20.23
CA ASN A 231 -22.25 -2.29 18.79
C ASN A 231 -21.47 -1.36 17.85
N SER A 232 -20.70 -0.40 18.40
CA SER A 232 -19.88 0.57 17.65
C SER A 232 -18.40 0.21 17.77
N VAL A 233 -17.66 0.30 16.66
CA VAL A 233 -16.20 0.10 16.67
C VAL A 233 -15.54 1.38 17.13
N LEU A 234 -14.78 1.32 18.23
CA LEU A 234 -14.05 2.45 18.79
C LEU A 234 -12.61 2.52 18.30
N CYS A 235 -11.92 1.38 18.23
CA CYS A 235 -10.58 1.33 17.65
C CYS A 235 -10.30 -0.01 17.01
N THR A 236 -9.27 -0.05 16.15
CA THR A 236 -8.79 -1.28 15.50
C THR A 236 -7.28 -1.32 15.49
N ILE A 237 -6.71 -2.53 15.66
CA ILE A 237 -5.32 -2.83 15.36
C ILE A 237 -5.30 -3.88 14.26
N LEU A 238 -4.68 -3.54 13.13
CA LEU A 238 -4.61 -4.39 11.94
C LEU A 238 -3.18 -4.55 11.49
N LYS A 239 -2.77 -5.78 11.18
CA LYS A 239 -1.47 -6.05 10.59
C LYS A 239 -1.34 -5.33 9.25
N ASP A 240 -0.23 -4.62 9.06
CA ASP A 240 0.10 -4.01 7.78
C ASP A 240 0.74 -5.04 6.84
N ILE A 241 0.59 -4.83 5.55
CA ILE A 241 1.29 -5.62 4.54
C ILE A 241 2.71 -5.05 4.46
N ASN A 242 3.63 -5.68 5.19
CA ASN A 242 5.04 -5.32 5.17
C ASN A 242 5.89 -6.57 5.00
N TYR A 243 6.84 -6.52 4.05
CA TYR A 243 7.80 -7.59 3.79
C TYR A 243 9.19 -7.29 4.36
N GLN A 244 9.37 -6.18 5.06
CA GLN A 244 10.63 -5.78 5.65
C GLN A 244 10.61 -5.97 7.16
N ASN A 245 11.73 -6.31 7.72
CA ASN A 245 12.04 -6.59 9.12
C ASN A 245 11.09 -5.96 10.15
N GLY A 246 10.26 -6.77 10.77
CA GLY A 246 9.36 -6.38 11.84
C GLY A 246 7.87 -6.45 11.44
N GLU A 247 7.03 -6.78 12.41
CA GLU A 247 5.59 -6.73 12.25
C GLU A 247 5.09 -5.32 12.54
N ILE A 248 4.44 -4.69 11.57
CA ILE A 248 3.82 -3.38 11.72
C ILE A 248 2.30 -3.55 11.77
N TYR A 249 1.67 -2.87 12.71
CA TYR A 249 0.22 -2.86 12.89
C TYR A 249 -0.30 -1.44 12.84
N THR A 250 -1.32 -1.21 12.04
CA THR A 250 -1.99 0.09 11.97
C THR A 250 -3.01 0.20 13.09
N LEU A 251 -2.83 1.17 13.97
CA LEU A 251 -3.81 1.56 14.98
C LEU A 251 -4.69 2.67 14.42
N THR A 252 -6.00 2.46 14.49
CA THR A 252 -7.00 3.45 14.08
C THR A 252 -7.98 3.64 15.21
N ILE A 253 -8.24 4.88 15.63
CA ILE A 253 -9.29 5.25 16.59
C ILE A 253 -10.42 5.99 15.88
N SER A 254 -11.58 6.05 16.52
CA SER A 254 -12.70 6.85 16.04
C SER A 254 -12.31 8.33 15.96
N ARG A 255 -12.80 9.06 14.95
CA ARG A 255 -12.67 10.54 14.87
C ARG A 255 -13.34 11.25 16.04
N TYR A 256 -14.36 10.63 16.62
CA TYR A 256 -15.09 11.10 17.77
C TYR A 256 -14.63 10.37 19.03
N TRP A 257 -13.29 10.22 19.18
CA TRP A 257 -12.73 9.56 20.34
C TRP A 257 -13.06 10.31 21.62
N ASP A 258 -13.59 9.59 22.61
CA ASP A 258 -13.88 10.12 23.95
C ASP A 258 -12.73 9.75 24.90
N ASN A 259 -12.16 10.74 25.57
CA ASN A 259 -11.07 10.58 26.52
C ASN A 259 -11.39 9.63 27.69
N ARG A 260 -12.68 9.39 27.97
CA ARG A 260 -13.11 8.38 28.95
C ARG A 260 -12.63 6.97 28.59
N PHE A 261 -12.39 6.69 27.30
CA PHE A 261 -11.87 5.42 26.84
C PHE A 261 -10.33 5.32 26.83
N ASN A 262 -9.60 6.37 27.25
CA ASN A 262 -8.14 6.39 27.26
C ASN A 262 -7.54 5.28 28.13
N SER A 263 -8.13 4.98 29.28
CA SER A 263 -7.67 3.90 30.16
C SER A 263 -7.76 2.52 29.49
N ILE A 264 -8.83 2.28 28.73
CA ILE A 264 -9.07 1.05 28.01
C ILE A 264 -8.11 0.92 26.83
N LEU A 265 -7.93 2.03 26.07
CA LEU A 265 -6.98 2.07 24.96
C LEU A 265 -5.56 1.81 25.44
N LYS A 266 -5.16 2.40 26.57
CA LYS A 266 -3.83 2.17 27.19
C LYS A 266 -3.61 0.70 27.53
N GLU A 267 -4.59 0.07 28.19
CA GLU A 267 -4.51 -1.35 28.56
C GLU A 267 -4.50 -2.23 27.29
N PHE A 268 -5.27 -1.87 26.27
CA PHE A 268 -5.30 -2.56 25.00
C PHE A 268 -3.93 -2.53 24.28
N ILE A 269 -3.29 -1.36 24.22
CA ILE A 269 -1.95 -1.18 23.63
C ILE A 269 -0.92 -1.96 24.42
N LYS A 270 -0.99 -1.94 25.74
CA LYS A 270 -0.09 -2.71 26.61
C LYS A 270 -0.18 -4.21 26.31
N ARG A 271 -1.37 -4.79 26.30
CA ARG A 271 -1.59 -6.21 25.96
C ARG A 271 -1.12 -6.57 24.54
N PHE A 272 -1.26 -5.63 23.60
CA PHE A 272 -0.74 -5.83 22.27
C PHE A 272 0.79 -5.98 22.28
N PHE A 273 1.52 -5.12 22.98
CA PHE A 273 2.99 -5.19 23.05
C PHE A 273 3.49 -6.35 23.92
N GLU A 274 2.75 -6.75 24.95
CA GLU A 274 3.06 -7.98 25.72
C GLU A 274 3.04 -9.22 24.83
N LYS A 275 2.08 -9.33 23.91
CA LYS A 275 2.00 -10.41 22.92
C LYS A 275 2.97 -10.24 21.74
N SER A 276 3.55 -9.07 21.57
CA SER A 276 4.30 -8.70 20.36
C SER A 276 5.41 -7.69 20.62
N PRO A 277 6.41 -8.06 21.45
CA PRO A 277 7.42 -7.10 21.92
C PRO A 277 8.30 -6.50 20.81
N VAL A 278 8.37 -7.13 19.65
CA VAL A 278 9.20 -6.68 18.50
C VAL A 278 8.35 -5.99 17.42
N SER A 279 7.07 -5.75 17.70
CA SER A 279 6.16 -5.13 16.73
C SER A 279 6.12 -3.62 16.90
N TYR A 280 5.74 -2.93 15.82
CA TYR A 280 5.54 -1.49 15.81
C TYR A 280 4.07 -1.14 15.58
N LEU A 281 3.58 -0.09 16.25
CA LEU A 281 2.29 0.52 15.93
C LEU A 281 2.51 1.64 14.91
N LYS A 282 1.66 1.68 13.89
CA LYS A 282 1.64 2.73 12.87
C LYS A 282 0.41 3.59 13.06
N THR A 283 0.60 4.90 13.08
CA THR A 283 -0.47 5.91 13.07
C THR A 283 -0.24 6.90 11.94
N TYR A 284 -1.30 7.63 11.55
CA TYR A 284 -1.16 8.76 10.66
C TYR A 284 -0.86 10.03 11.47
N LYS A 285 0.05 10.87 10.98
CA LYS A 285 0.45 12.11 11.66
C LYS A 285 -0.72 13.09 11.84
N GLU A 286 -1.69 13.04 10.93
CA GLU A 286 -2.95 13.80 10.99
C GLU A 286 -3.76 13.53 12.28
N ASN A 287 -3.59 12.35 12.89
CA ASN A 287 -4.28 11.95 14.12
C ASN A 287 -3.54 12.48 15.35
N SER A 288 -3.44 13.80 15.49
CA SER A 288 -2.70 14.46 16.57
C SER A 288 -3.11 14.00 17.97
N GLN A 289 -4.43 13.86 18.22
CA GLN A 289 -4.95 13.38 19.50
C GLN A 289 -4.44 11.97 19.84
N LEU A 290 -4.44 11.05 18.89
CA LEU A 290 -3.91 9.71 19.10
C LEU A 290 -2.41 9.74 19.33
N ASN A 291 -1.67 10.53 18.55
CA ASN A 291 -0.22 10.60 18.66
C ASN A 291 0.22 11.17 20.02
N LEU A 292 -0.41 12.25 20.50
CA LEU A 292 -0.19 12.79 21.85
C LEU A 292 -0.49 11.74 22.93
N PHE A 293 -1.61 11.02 22.81
CA PHE A 293 -1.94 9.95 23.73
C PHE A 293 -0.89 8.83 23.77
N LEU A 294 -0.31 8.45 22.64
CA LEU A 294 0.74 7.44 22.58
C LEU A 294 2.03 7.91 23.25
N GLU A 295 2.39 9.20 23.11
CA GLU A 295 3.49 9.83 23.83
C GLU A 295 3.25 9.83 25.35
N GLU A 296 2.04 10.19 25.80
CA GLU A 296 1.63 10.12 27.22
C GLU A 296 1.69 8.69 27.77
N CYS A 297 1.48 7.68 26.91
CA CYS A 297 1.64 6.28 27.25
C CYS A 297 3.11 5.82 27.29
N ASN A 298 4.08 6.71 27.09
CA ASN A 298 5.52 6.43 27.01
C ASN A 298 5.93 5.52 25.83
N LEU A 299 5.16 5.52 24.72
CA LEU A 299 5.67 4.94 23.48
C LEU A 299 6.71 5.88 22.88
N LYS A 300 7.75 5.29 22.30
CA LYS A 300 8.79 6.05 21.62
C LYS A 300 8.53 6.09 20.12
N GLU A 301 8.62 7.28 19.56
CA GLU A 301 8.67 7.41 18.12
C GLU A 301 9.95 6.74 17.59
N LYS A 302 9.79 5.72 16.74
CA LYS A 302 10.89 5.00 16.11
C LYS A 302 11.31 5.64 14.81
N ASN A 303 10.34 6.04 14.00
CA ASN A 303 10.60 6.60 12.69
C ASN A 303 9.35 7.32 12.15
N GLN A 304 9.56 8.37 11.35
CA GLN A 304 8.53 9.01 10.54
C GLN A 304 8.75 8.69 9.07
N GLU A 305 7.67 8.35 8.36
CA GLU A 305 7.72 8.07 6.93
C GLU A 305 6.69 8.93 6.19
N ILE A 306 7.06 9.39 5.01
CA ILE A 306 6.13 9.99 4.05
C ILE A 306 5.62 8.92 3.10
N ILE A 307 4.31 8.91 2.88
CA ILE A 307 3.67 8.08 1.87
C ILE A 307 3.66 8.87 0.57
N LEU A 308 4.34 8.35 -0.43
CA LEU A 308 4.40 8.91 -1.77
C LEU A 308 3.55 8.06 -2.71
N ILE A 309 2.69 8.70 -3.50
CA ILE A 309 1.80 8.04 -4.45
C ILE A 309 2.05 8.54 -5.87
N ARG A 310 1.98 7.62 -6.82
CA ARG A 310 1.86 7.92 -8.25
C ARG A 310 0.60 7.27 -8.79
N ASN A 311 -0.32 8.09 -9.31
CA ASN A 311 -1.49 7.62 -10.02
C ASN A 311 -1.23 7.61 -11.53
N THR A 312 -1.73 6.58 -12.22
CA THR A 312 -1.91 6.65 -13.66
C THR A 312 -3.36 6.97 -13.95
N ILE A 313 -3.57 7.97 -14.80
CA ILE A 313 -4.86 8.12 -15.44
C ILE A 313 -5.00 6.93 -16.38
N VAL A 314 -5.73 5.90 -15.94
CA VAL A 314 -6.21 4.89 -16.86
C VAL A 314 -7.22 5.62 -17.74
N LYS A 315 -6.82 5.96 -18.97
CA LYS A 315 -7.80 6.30 -20.01
C LYS A 315 -8.66 5.03 -20.14
N ASN A 316 -9.80 5.00 -19.48
CA ASN A 316 -10.85 4.06 -19.83
C ASN A 316 -11.18 4.40 -21.29
N GLU A 317 -10.62 3.59 -22.19
CA GLU A 317 -10.98 3.68 -23.59
C GLU A 317 -12.51 3.59 -23.66
N ALA A 318 -13.07 4.47 -24.37
CA ALA A 318 -14.45 4.90 -24.57
C ALA A 318 -15.54 3.81 -24.81
N LYS A 319 -15.43 2.62 -24.23
CA LYS A 319 -16.53 1.64 -24.28
C LYS A 319 -17.75 2.05 -23.48
N GLN A 320 -17.60 2.89 -22.44
CA GLN A 320 -18.76 3.40 -21.70
C GLN A 320 -19.40 4.64 -22.35
N VAL A 321 -18.66 5.42 -23.12
CA VAL A 321 -19.21 6.61 -23.81
C VAL A 321 -20.18 6.18 -24.93
N ASN A 322 -19.87 5.07 -25.64
CA ASN A 322 -20.76 4.60 -26.71
C ASN A 322 -22.10 4.05 -26.17
N ILE A 323 -22.12 3.40 -24.98
CA ILE A 323 -23.37 2.89 -24.40
C ILE A 323 -24.20 4.05 -23.83
N LEU A 324 -23.56 5.04 -23.21
CA LEU A 324 -24.25 6.24 -22.70
C LEU A 324 -24.76 7.12 -23.84
N ASN A 325 -23.98 7.33 -24.89
CA ASN A 325 -24.42 8.10 -26.05
C ASN A 325 -25.53 7.38 -26.80
N GLN A 326 -25.45 6.07 -27.01
CA GLN A 326 -26.56 5.30 -27.60
C GLN A 326 -27.83 5.32 -26.75
N SER A 327 -27.71 5.28 -25.41
CA SER A 327 -28.87 5.39 -24.53
C SER A 327 -29.42 6.83 -24.48
N LEU A 328 -28.57 7.85 -24.56
CA LEU A 328 -29.00 9.25 -24.61
C LEU A 328 -29.65 9.57 -25.96
N GLU A 329 -29.08 9.16 -27.08
CA GLU A 329 -29.69 9.32 -28.41
C GLU A 329 -31.07 8.67 -28.50
N SER A 330 -31.22 7.42 -27.95
CA SER A 330 -32.51 6.74 -27.90
C SER A 330 -33.53 7.41 -26.97
N ILE A 331 -33.10 8.14 -25.95
CA ILE A 331 -33.95 8.95 -25.07
C ILE A 331 -34.34 10.27 -25.77
N PHE A 332 -33.40 10.90 -26.46
CA PHE A 332 -33.68 12.13 -27.22
C PHE A 332 -34.59 11.88 -28.42
N GLU A 333 -34.46 10.72 -29.10
CA GLU A 333 -35.42 10.32 -30.16
C GLU A 333 -36.82 10.10 -29.61
N LYS A 334 -36.97 9.57 -28.41
CA LYS A 334 -38.27 9.38 -27.74
C LYS A 334 -38.86 10.66 -27.17
N LEU A 335 -38.01 11.67 -26.90
CA LEU A 335 -38.43 12.96 -26.37
C LEU A 335 -38.58 14.04 -27.46
N SER A 336 -38.21 13.77 -28.72
CA SER A 336 -38.50 14.65 -29.82
C SER A 336 -40.02 14.67 -30.04
N PRO A 337 -40.71 15.80 -29.88
CA PRO A 337 -42.15 15.86 -30.07
C PRO A 337 -42.48 15.53 -31.52
N GLN A 338 -43.14 14.43 -31.74
CA GLN A 338 -43.90 14.19 -33.00
C GLN A 338 -45.10 15.12 -33.03
N GLY A 339 -44.84 16.35 -33.33
CA GLY A 339 -45.89 17.37 -33.42
C GLY A 339 -45.42 18.51 -34.29
N ASN A 340 -46.27 18.90 -35.24
CA ASN A 340 -46.08 20.01 -36.16
C ASN A 340 -45.49 21.25 -35.45
N PRO A 341 -44.61 22.00 -36.14
CA PRO A 341 -44.08 23.24 -35.59
C PRO A 341 -45.26 24.17 -35.24
N TYR A 342 -45.28 24.64 -34.00
CA TYR A 342 -46.25 25.62 -33.53
C TYR A 342 -46.22 26.82 -34.50
N PRO A 343 -47.38 27.29 -35.00
CA PRO A 343 -47.42 28.52 -35.78
C PRO A 343 -46.96 29.70 -34.93
N SER A 344 -46.06 30.49 -35.44
CA SER A 344 -45.59 31.70 -34.78
C SER A 344 -46.78 32.61 -34.41
N PRO A 345 -46.97 32.99 -33.15
CA PRO A 345 -48.17 33.71 -32.70
C PRO A 345 -48.20 35.21 -33.07
N PHE A 346 -47.17 35.78 -33.75
CA PHE A 346 -47.17 37.21 -34.07
C PHE A 346 -46.56 37.48 -35.45
N PRO A 347 -47.35 38.03 -36.38
CA PRO A 347 -46.81 38.69 -37.57
C PRO A 347 -46.20 40.05 -37.18
N LEU A 348 -44.90 40.20 -37.32
CA LEU A 348 -44.23 41.49 -37.20
C LEU A 348 -44.79 42.41 -38.33
N LYS A 349 -45.58 43.38 -37.91
CA LYS A 349 -45.95 44.52 -38.83
C LYS A 349 -44.70 45.34 -39.00
N THR A 350 -44.10 45.26 -40.18
CA THR A 350 -43.18 46.27 -40.69
C THR A 350 -43.99 47.53 -41.13
N LYS A 351 -43.65 48.65 -40.50
CA LYS A 351 -43.91 50.01 -41.08
C LYS A 351 -42.63 50.50 -41.73
#